data_cb07cad4f400a8cd933904ad1484d4f3
#
_entry.id   cb07cad4f400a8cd933904ad1484d4f3
#
_cell.length_a   1.000
_cell.length_b   1.000
_cell.length_c   1.000
_cell.angle_alpha   90.00
_cell.angle_beta   90.00
_cell.angle_gamma   90.00
#
_symmetry.space_group_name_H-M   'P 1'
#
loop_
_entity.id
_entity.type
_entity.pdbx_description
1 polymer ?
#
loop_
_entity_poly.entity_id
_entity_poly.type
_entity_poly.pdbx_seq_one_letter_code
_entity_poly.pdbx_strand_id
1 'polypeptide(L)'
;MDRVADQSPSASPERALRSRELRDRILRALRRLSPRERMVFELKHYQGLKLQTVAVMLNTTENTIKNTLFRATQKLRAELAILV
;
A
#
# COMPACT_ATOMS: atom_id res chain seq x y z
N MET A 1 13.29 8.55 17.34
CA MET A 1 12.87 8.43 17.46
C MET A 1 12.13 8.30 17.50
N ASP A 2 11.74 8.23 17.61
CA ASP A 2 11.02 8.07 17.83
C ASP A 2 10.02 8.00 17.75
N ARG A 3 9.86 7.98 17.54
CA ARG A 3 8.96 7.85 17.60
C ARG A 3 8.22 7.55 18.07
N VAL A 4 8.21 7.31 18.20
CA VAL A 4 7.69 6.98 18.76
C VAL A 4 6.95 7.00 19.23
N ALA A 5 6.90 7.21 19.28
CA ALA A 5 6.25 7.23 19.76
C ALA A 5 5.43 7.30 20.03
N ASP A 6 5.44 7.38 19.85
CA ASP A 6 4.75 7.50 20.15
C ASP A 6 3.94 7.25 20.40
N GLN A 7 3.85 6.88 20.27
CA GLN A 7 3.22 6.53 20.67
C GLN A 7 2.48 6.51 21.35
N SER A 8 2.12 6.58 21.09
CA SER A 8 1.65 6.83 21.85
C SER A 8 1.09 6.44 22.62
N PRO A 9 1.50 6.36 22.81
CA PRO A 9 1.15 6.11 24.00
C PRO A 9 -0.08 6.23 24.54
N SER A 10 -0.38 7.04 24.69
CA SER A 10 -1.64 7.32 25.18
C SER A 10 -2.70 6.61 24.46
N ALA A 11 -2.31 5.77 23.59
CA ALA A 11 -3.27 5.02 22.84
C ALA A 11 -4.07 4.16 23.79
N SER A 12 -5.38 4.25 23.72
CA SER A 12 -6.24 3.37 24.48
C SER A 12 -6.10 1.96 23.93
N PRO A 13 -6.42 0.93 24.71
CA PRO A 13 -6.38 -0.44 24.21
C PRO A 13 -7.25 -0.62 22.97
N GLU A 14 -8.38 0.07 22.91
CA GLU A 14 -9.27 -0.01 21.76
C GLU A 14 -8.59 0.53 20.51
N ARG A 15 -7.94 1.67 20.65
CA ARG A 15 -7.28 2.29 19.51
C ARG A 15 -6.11 1.43 19.03
N ALA A 16 -5.35 0.88 19.98
CA ALA A 16 -4.23 0.02 19.63
C ALA A 16 -4.72 -1.21 18.89
N LEU A 17 -5.82 -1.79 19.33
CA LEU A 17 -6.40 -2.96 18.69
C LEU A 17 -6.88 -2.64 17.29
N ARG A 18 -7.55 -1.51 17.13
CA ARG A 18 -8.03 -1.08 15.82
C ARG A 18 -6.90 -0.86 14.85
N SER A 19 -5.81 -0.22 15.33
CA SER A 19 -4.65 0.02 14.48
C SER A 19 -4.04 -1.29 14.02
N ARG A 20 -3.99 -2.27 14.90
CA ARG A 20 -3.44 -3.57 14.57
C ARG A 20 -4.33 -4.28 13.55
N GLU A 21 -5.63 -4.22 13.74
CA GLU A 21 -6.56 -4.83 12.80
C GLU A 21 -6.45 -4.19 11.43
N LEU A 22 -6.33 -2.87 11.39
CA LEU A 22 -6.18 -2.16 10.13
C LEU A 22 -4.90 -2.56 9.44
N ARG A 23 -3.80 -2.63 10.20
CA ARG A 23 -2.52 -3.06 9.65
C ARG A 23 -2.63 -4.46 9.06
N ASP A 24 -3.27 -5.38 9.79
CA ASP A 24 -3.40 -6.74 9.32
C ASP A 24 -4.22 -6.80 8.03
N ARG A 25 -5.24 -5.99 7.91
CA ARG A 25 -6.04 -5.95 6.70
C ARG A 25 -5.25 -5.38 5.53
N ILE A 26 -4.47 -4.35 5.79
CA ILE A 26 -3.63 -3.77 4.74
C ILE A 26 -2.61 -4.80 4.28
N LEU A 27 -1.99 -5.52 5.20
CA LEU A 27 -1.02 -6.55 4.83
C LEU A 27 -1.67 -7.65 4.02
N ARG A 28 -2.88 -8.05 4.39
CA ARG A 28 -3.60 -9.07 3.62
C ARG A 28 -3.95 -8.56 2.24
N ALA A 29 -4.34 -7.29 2.15
CA ALA A 29 -4.67 -6.69 0.87
C ALA A 29 -3.45 -6.68 -0.04
N LEU A 30 -2.30 -6.31 0.51
CA LEU A 30 -1.06 -6.28 -0.27
C LEU A 30 -0.67 -7.66 -0.76
N ARG A 31 -0.99 -8.71 0.00
CA ARG A 31 -0.67 -10.07 -0.43
C ARG A 31 -1.54 -10.53 -1.60
N ARG A 32 -2.66 -9.87 -1.83
CA ARG A 32 -3.50 -10.22 -2.96
C ARG A 32 -2.95 -9.66 -4.28
N LEU A 33 -2.00 -8.77 -4.18
CA LEU A 33 -1.37 -8.20 -5.36
C LEU A 33 -0.35 -9.20 -5.92
N SER A 34 -0.24 -9.24 -7.25
CA SER A 34 0.84 -9.99 -7.86
C SER A 34 2.16 -9.32 -7.51
N PRO A 35 3.29 -10.03 -7.64
CA PRO A 35 4.58 -9.40 -7.36
C PRO A 35 4.81 -8.11 -8.14
N ARG A 36 4.40 -8.09 -9.41
CA ARG A 36 4.56 -6.90 -10.24
C ARG A 36 3.65 -5.78 -9.75
N GLU A 37 2.40 -6.09 -9.44
CA GLU A 37 1.46 -5.09 -8.93
C GLU A 37 1.96 -4.49 -7.63
N ARG A 38 2.47 -5.33 -6.75
CA ARG A 38 2.97 -4.88 -5.48
C ARG A 38 4.19 -3.99 -5.65
N MET A 39 5.10 -4.38 -6.53
CA MET A 39 6.30 -3.59 -6.79
C MET A 39 5.95 -2.21 -7.34
N VAL A 40 5.06 -2.16 -8.32
CA VAL A 40 4.64 -0.90 -8.90
C VAL A 40 3.96 -0.02 -7.86
N PHE A 41 3.10 -0.62 -7.06
CA PHE A 41 2.41 0.12 -6.02
C PHE A 41 3.40 0.72 -5.02
N GLU A 42 4.38 -0.06 -4.59
CA GLU A 42 5.37 0.40 -3.63
C GLU A 42 6.24 1.50 -4.20
N LEU A 43 6.68 1.35 -5.44
CA LEU A 43 7.52 2.36 -6.07
C LEU A 43 6.76 3.68 -6.23
N LYS A 44 5.48 3.61 -6.55
CA LYS A 44 4.71 4.82 -6.75
C LYS A 44 4.34 5.48 -5.42
N HIS A 45 3.85 4.71 -4.47
CA HIS A 45 3.27 5.28 -3.25
C HIS A 45 4.25 5.40 -2.09
N TYR A 46 5.17 4.46 -1.95
CA TYR A 46 6.17 4.57 -0.89
C TYR A 46 7.37 5.39 -1.31
N GLN A 47 7.86 5.16 -2.52
CA GLN A 47 9.03 5.89 -3.00
C GLN A 47 8.66 7.21 -3.65
N GLY A 48 7.39 7.40 -3.98
CA GLY A 48 6.94 8.64 -4.57
C GLY A 48 7.43 8.88 -5.97
N LEU A 49 7.77 7.80 -6.69
CA LEU A 49 8.32 7.94 -8.03
C LEU A 49 7.23 8.24 -9.05
N LYS A 50 7.63 8.94 -10.11
CA LYS A 50 6.73 9.21 -11.22
C LYS A 50 6.51 7.93 -12.03
N LEU A 51 5.33 7.83 -12.65
CA LEU A 51 5.01 6.66 -13.48
C LEU A 51 6.06 6.44 -14.55
N GLN A 52 6.53 7.52 -15.14
CA GLN A 52 7.55 7.44 -16.17
C GLN A 52 8.83 6.82 -15.64
N THR A 53 9.23 7.21 -14.44
CA THR A 53 10.43 6.68 -13.80
C THR A 53 10.27 5.19 -13.53
N VAL A 54 9.12 4.81 -13.00
CA VAL A 54 8.85 3.40 -12.72
C VAL A 54 8.90 2.58 -14.01
N ALA A 55 8.34 3.13 -15.08
CA ALA A 55 8.35 2.45 -16.37
C ALA A 55 9.77 2.19 -16.86
N VAL A 56 10.64 3.18 -16.72
CA VAL A 56 12.03 3.02 -17.11
C VAL A 56 12.71 1.95 -16.24
N MET A 57 12.50 2.01 -14.95
CA MET A 57 13.10 1.06 -14.02
C MET A 57 12.70 -0.38 -14.34
N LEU A 58 11.46 -0.58 -14.72
CA LEU A 58 10.93 -1.91 -14.97
C LEU A 58 10.97 -2.29 -16.45
N ASN A 59 11.59 -1.45 -17.26
CA ASN A 59 11.78 -1.70 -18.69
C ASN A 59 10.44 -1.96 -19.39
N THR A 60 9.51 -1.06 -19.18
CA THR A 60 8.20 -1.17 -19.78
C THR A 60 7.68 0.22 -20.11
N THR A 61 6.42 0.33 -20.52
CA THR A 61 5.83 1.60 -20.90
C THR A 61 5.08 2.20 -19.72
N GLU A 62 4.93 3.52 -19.78
CA GLU A 62 4.18 4.24 -18.76
C GLU A 62 2.74 3.75 -18.72
N ASN A 63 2.17 3.45 -19.88
CA ASN A 63 0.80 2.97 -19.97
C ASN A 63 0.64 1.63 -19.26
N THR A 64 1.62 0.74 -19.42
CA THR A 64 1.60 -0.55 -18.73
C THR A 64 1.65 -0.36 -17.23
N ILE A 65 2.48 0.58 -16.76
CA ILE A 65 2.58 0.87 -15.32
C ILE A 65 1.25 1.42 -14.81
N LYS A 66 0.64 2.30 -15.59
CA LYS A 66 -0.64 2.89 -15.21
C LYS A 66 -1.70 1.81 -15.07
N ASN A 67 -1.76 0.88 -16.00
CA ASN A 67 -2.72 -0.22 -15.95
C ASN A 67 -2.45 -1.15 -14.78
N THR A 68 -1.18 -1.45 -14.54
CA THR A 68 -0.80 -2.29 -13.41
C THR A 68 -1.20 -1.65 -12.09
N LEU A 69 -0.94 -0.35 -11.98
CA LEU A 69 -1.29 0.39 -10.77
C LEU A 69 -2.80 0.43 -10.58
N PHE A 70 -3.54 0.57 -11.67
CA PHE A 70 -5.00 0.57 -11.60
C PHE A 70 -5.51 -0.76 -11.05
N ARG A 71 -4.98 -1.88 -11.56
CA ARG A 71 -5.39 -3.20 -11.08
C ARG A 71 -5.03 -3.38 -9.60
N ALA A 72 -3.85 -2.93 -9.20
CA ALA A 72 -3.45 -3.01 -7.80
C ALA A 72 -4.41 -2.23 -6.92
N THR A 73 -4.75 -1.01 -7.35
CA THR A 73 -5.67 -0.17 -6.60
C THR A 73 -7.04 -0.80 -6.48
N GLN A 74 -7.52 -1.42 -7.55
CA GLN A 74 -8.82 -2.09 -7.52
C GLN A 74 -8.82 -3.23 -6.52
N LYS A 75 -7.76 -4.03 -6.50
CA LYS A 75 -7.66 -5.14 -5.56
C LYS A 75 -7.63 -4.64 -4.12
N LEU A 76 -6.88 -3.56 -3.88
CA LEU A 76 -6.79 -3.00 -2.54
C LEU A 76 -8.13 -2.44 -2.09
N ARG A 77 -8.83 -1.77 -2.99
CA ARG A 77 -10.15 -1.23 -2.66
C ARG A 77 -11.13 -2.33 -2.30
N ALA A 78 -11.11 -3.41 -3.09
CA ALA A 78 -12.02 -4.52 -2.82
C ALA A 78 -11.75 -5.13 -1.46
N GLU A 79 -10.48 -5.29 -1.12
CA GLU A 79 -10.10 -5.90 0.14
C GLU A 79 -10.40 -4.98 1.33
N LEU A 80 -10.20 -3.68 1.17
CA LEU A 80 -10.36 -2.72 2.25
C LEU A 80 -11.75 -2.13 2.34
N ALA A 81 -12.61 -2.42 1.38
CA ALA A 81 -13.96 -1.86 1.37
C ALA A 81 -14.76 -2.25 2.61
N ILE A 82 -14.48 -3.40 3.17
CA ILE A 82 -15.20 -3.85 4.34
C ILE A 82 -14.84 -3.07 5.60
N LEU A 83 -13.83 -2.22 5.52
CA LEU A 83 -13.46 -1.37 6.65
C LEU A 83 -14.38 -0.15 6.77
N VAL A 84 -15.13 0.13 5.74
CA VAL A 84 -16.04 1.25 5.67
C VAL A 84 -17.49 0.82 5.94
#